data_fda98f444795215bfd8ebf6e36b8bcdb
#
_entry.id   fda98f444795215bfd8ebf6e36b8bcdb
#
_cell.length_a   1.000
_cell.length_b   1.000
_cell.length_c   1.000
_cell.angle_alpha   90.00
_cell.angle_beta   90.00
_cell.angle_gamma   90.00
#
_symmetry.space_group_name_H-M   'P 1'
#
loop_
_entity.id
_entity.type
_entity.pdbx_description
1 polymer ?
#
loop_
_entity_poly.entity_id
_entity_poly.type
_entity_poly.pdbx_seq_one_letter_code
_entity_poly.pdbx_strand_id
1 'polypeptide(L)'
;RNRVFVEDGEGIRTQAFDPSKLEDPSLIIYAPVRVLGNKTIVTNGDQTDTIYDGMDKQLTFEQSLRSREFEPDGPNYTPRISGIMHIEGGRYNYAMSILKSNNGNPEACNRFTFAYSNPVAGEGHFIHTYMHDGNPLPSFEGEPKWVKIEGDIDTFGDMVWNSLNADNKVSLFVRYIDIETGKYESRIYNKNV
;
A
#
# COMPACT_ATOMS: atom_id res chain seq x y z
N ARG A 1 -4.05 12.59 -9.27
CA ARG A 1 -5.53 12.67 -9.24
C ARG A 1 -6.20 12.21 -10.54
N ASN A 2 -5.47 12.21 -11.65
CA ASN A 2 -5.92 11.74 -12.96
C ASN A 2 -5.66 10.23 -13.13
N ARG A 3 -6.15 9.42 -12.20
CA ARG A 3 -5.96 7.96 -12.25
C ARG A 3 -7.12 7.20 -11.63
N VAL A 4 -7.23 5.95 -12.03
CA VAL A 4 -8.16 4.96 -11.50
C VAL A 4 -7.42 3.66 -11.20
N PHE A 5 -7.99 2.83 -10.34
CA PHE A 5 -7.58 1.45 -10.18
C PHE A 5 -8.39 0.56 -11.13
N VAL A 6 -7.71 -0.37 -11.78
CA VAL A 6 -8.33 -1.40 -12.62
C VAL A 6 -7.76 -2.76 -12.25
N GLU A 7 -8.55 -3.80 -12.43
CA GLU A 7 -8.10 -5.18 -12.21
C GLU A 7 -6.98 -5.54 -13.18
N ASP A 8 -6.00 -6.29 -12.69
CA ASP A 8 -4.87 -6.81 -13.46
C ASP A 8 -4.47 -8.18 -12.89
N GLY A 9 -4.99 -9.25 -13.53
CA GLY A 9 -4.81 -10.61 -13.00
C GLY A 9 -5.37 -10.75 -11.58
N GLU A 10 -4.56 -11.23 -10.66
CA GLU A 10 -4.92 -11.34 -9.24
C GLU A 10 -4.69 -10.04 -8.45
N GLY A 11 -4.12 -9.04 -9.07
CA GLY A 11 -3.84 -7.74 -8.47
C GLY A 11 -4.61 -6.61 -9.13
N ILE A 12 -4.08 -5.41 -8.99
CA ILE A 12 -4.60 -4.20 -9.66
C ILE A 12 -3.44 -3.39 -10.22
N ARG A 13 -3.75 -2.53 -11.18
CA ARG A 13 -2.84 -1.50 -11.66
C ARG A 13 -3.53 -0.14 -11.65
N THR A 14 -2.74 0.91 -11.66
CA THR A 14 -3.21 2.26 -11.93
C THR A 14 -3.34 2.47 -13.45
N GLN A 15 -4.25 3.34 -13.82
CA GLN A 15 -4.46 3.75 -15.20
C GLN A 15 -4.82 5.24 -15.20
N ALA A 16 -4.35 5.99 -16.20
CA ALA A 16 -4.80 7.36 -16.37
C ALA A 16 -6.31 7.38 -16.67
N PHE A 17 -7.06 8.21 -15.96
CA PHE A 17 -8.48 8.43 -16.25
C PHE A 17 -8.64 9.16 -17.60
N ASP A 18 -7.83 10.21 -17.79
CA ASP A 18 -7.76 10.95 -19.05
C ASP A 18 -6.30 10.88 -19.56
N PRO A 19 -6.01 10.00 -20.54
CA PRO A 19 -4.66 9.84 -21.06
C PRO A 19 -4.05 11.12 -21.67
N SER A 20 -4.88 12.03 -22.13
CA SER A 20 -4.41 13.31 -22.72
C SER A 20 -3.77 14.25 -21.70
N LYS A 21 -4.02 14.02 -20.40
CA LYS A 21 -3.50 14.82 -19.28
C LYS A 21 -2.34 14.14 -18.56
N LEU A 22 -1.81 13.04 -19.09
CA LEU A 22 -0.71 12.32 -18.48
C LEU A 22 0.62 12.97 -18.87
N GLU A 23 1.26 13.65 -17.91
CA GLU A 23 2.54 14.35 -18.13
C GLU A 23 3.74 13.43 -17.94
N ASP A 24 3.83 12.76 -16.79
CA ASP A 24 4.89 11.80 -16.47
C ASP A 24 4.29 10.51 -15.89
N PRO A 25 4.34 9.39 -16.61
CA PRO A 25 3.79 8.13 -16.14
C PRO A 25 4.61 7.44 -15.03
N SER A 26 5.87 7.80 -14.83
CA SER A 26 6.81 7.01 -14.02
C SER A 26 6.43 6.87 -12.54
N LEU A 27 5.83 7.90 -11.95
CA LEU A 27 5.37 7.88 -10.55
C LEU A 27 3.86 7.63 -10.40
N ILE A 28 3.13 7.51 -11.52
CA ILE A 28 1.67 7.44 -11.54
C ILE A 28 1.20 6.06 -11.97
N ILE A 29 1.89 5.42 -12.91
CA ILE A 29 1.51 4.11 -13.48
C ILE A 29 2.36 3.01 -12.85
N TYR A 30 1.70 2.19 -12.03
CA TYR A 30 2.31 1.06 -11.34
C TYR A 30 1.23 0.06 -10.93
N ALA A 31 1.62 -1.09 -10.41
CA ALA A 31 0.72 -2.09 -9.84
C ALA A 31 0.68 -1.95 -8.31
N PRO A 32 -0.34 -1.31 -7.71
CA PRO A 32 -0.41 -1.16 -6.25
C PRO A 32 -0.57 -2.48 -5.51
N VAL A 33 -1.10 -3.50 -6.17
CA VAL A 33 -1.34 -4.83 -5.59
C VAL A 33 -0.85 -5.90 -6.56
N ARG A 34 0.01 -6.80 -6.06
CA ARG A 34 0.41 -8.02 -6.76
C ARG A 34 0.36 -9.21 -5.82
N VAL A 35 0.13 -10.38 -6.37
CA VAL A 35 0.06 -11.64 -5.64
C VAL A 35 1.20 -12.55 -6.07
N LEU A 36 1.99 -13.04 -5.11
CA LEU A 36 3.03 -14.04 -5.32
C LEU A 36 2.69 -15.29 -4.48
N GLY A 37 2.10 -16.28 -5.11
CA GLY A 37 1.64 -17.48 -4.41
C GLY A 37 0.60 -17.13 -3.34
N ASN A 38 0.91 -17.42 -2.09
CA ASN A 38 0.06 -17.12 -0.93
C ASN A 38 0.35 -15.76 -0.27
N LYS A 39 1.07 -14.89 -0.96
CA LYS A 39 1.44 -13.55 -0.49
C LYS A 39 0.75 -12.49 -1.31
N THR A 40 0.09 -11.54 -0.64
CA THR A 40 -0.47 -10.36 -1.25
C THR A 40 0.38 -9.15 -0.87
N ILE A 41 0.89 -8.46 -1.87
CA ILE A 41 1.79 -7.30 -1.72
C ILE A 41 1.01 -6.04 -2.09
N VAL A 42 1.03 -5.03 -1.24
CA VAL A 42 0.37 -3.74 -1.47
C VAL A 42 1.35 -2.60 -1.22
N THR A 43 1.36 -1.61 -2.11
CA THR A 43 2.21 -0.42 -1.96
C THR A 43 1.57 0.83 -2.55
N ASN A 44 2.18 1.97 -2.27
CA ASN A 44 1.80 3.25 -2.86
C ASN A 44 2.64 3.65 -4.09
N GLY A 45 3.44 2.74 -4.64
CA GLY A 45 4.31 3.05 -5.77
C GLY A 45 4.81 1.80 -6.50
N ASP A 46 5.79 1.98 -7.36
CA ASP A 46 6.36 0.91 -8.19
C ASP A 46 7.23 -0.09 -7.41
N GLN A 47 7.49 0.16 -6.12
CA GLN A 47 8.21 -0.80 -5.28
C GLN A 47 7.45 -2.12 -5.08
N THR A 48 6.18 -2.22 -5.48
CA THR A 48 5.47 -3.50 -5.56
C THR A 48 6.25 -4.51 -6.39
N ASP A 49 6.74 -4.09 -7.54
CA ASP A 49 7.55 -4.94 -8.43
C ASP A 49 8.89 -5.31 -7.80
N THR A 50 9.51 -4.37 -7.10
CA THR A 50 10.76 -4.63 -6.35
C THR A 50 10.58 -5.71 -5.30
N ILE A 51 9.50 -5.65 -4.53
CA ILE A 51 9.16 -6.66 -3.51
C ILE A 51 8.86 -8.00 -4.18
N TYR A 52 8.01 -7.99 -5.20
CA TYR A 52 7.64 -9.20 -5.93
C TYR A 52 8.87 -9.92 -6.49
N ASP A 53 9.71 -9.22 -7.22
CA ASP A 53 10.91 -9.78 -7.85
C ASP A 53 11.93 -10.26 -6.81
N GLY A 54 12.12 -9.52 -5.73
CA GLY A 54 13.01 -9.89 -4.64
C GLY A 54 12.55 -11.16 -3.95
N MET A 55 11.28 -11.24 -3.59
CA MET A 55 10.73 -12.42 -2.92
C MET A 55 10.65 -13.64 -3.84
N ASP A 56 10.41 -13.44 -5.14
CA ASP A 56 10.48 -14.52 -6.13
C ASP A 56 11.89 -15.12 -6.22
N LYS A 57 12.92 -14.35 -5.91
CA LYS A 57 14.31 -14.76 -5.79
C LYS A 57 14.74 -15.15 -4.38
N GLN A 58 13.80 -15.44 -3.50
CA GLN A 58 14.02 -15.91 -2.13
C GLN A 58 14.55 -14.84 -1.14
N LEU A 59 14.48 -13.56 -1.47
CA LEU A 59 14.72 -12.50 -0.50
C LEU A 59 13.50 -12.35 0.42
N THR A 60 13.71 -11.85 1.62
CA THR A 60 12.61 -11.46 2.50
C THR A 60 11.97 -10.14 2.03
N PHE A 61 10.80 -9.84 2.57
CA PHE A 61 10.11 -8.55 2.34
C PHE A 61 11.05 -7.36 2.65
N GLU A 62 11.69 -7.38 3.81
CA GLU A 62 12.62 -6.32 4.23
C GLU A 62 13.85 -6.26 3.31
N GLN A 63 14.46 -7.40 3.00
CA GLN A 63 15.63 -7.45 2.12
C GLN A 63 15.32 -6.94 0.71
N SER A 64 14.15 -7.25 0.18
CA SER A 64 13.71 -6.80 -1.15
C SER A 64 13.67 -5.29 -1.27
N LEU A 65 13.35 -4.59 -0.18
CA LEU A 65 13.24 -3.14 -0.16
C LEU A 65 14.56 -2.39 0.06
N ARG A 66 15.66 -3.10 0.33
CA ARG A 66 16.97 -2.46 0.59
C ARG A 66 17.53 -1.68 -0.60
N SER A 67 17.12 -2.01 -1.82
CA SER A 67 17.50 -1.29 -3.03
C SER A 67 16.67 -0.03 -3.31
N ARG A 68 15.67 0.24 -2.50
CA ARG A 68 14.75 1.37 -2.70
C ARG A 68 14.87 2.41 -1.58
N GLU A 69 14.44 3.61 -1.89
CA GLU A 69 14.37 4.75 -0.99
C GLU A 69 12.97 5.39 -1.10
N PHE A 70 12.75 6.51 -0.45
CA PHE A 70 11.57 7.36 -0.64
C PHE A 70 11.49 7.91 -2.07
N GLU A 71 10.38 8.52 -2.45
CA GLU A 71 10.23 9.12 -3.78
C GLU A 71 11.11 10.37 -3.94
N PRO A 72 11.65 10.61 -5.16
CA PRO A 72 12.54 11.74 -5.41
C PRO A 72 11.79 13.05 -5.68
N ASP A 73 10.69 13.28 -4.99
CA ASP A 73 9.76 14.41 -5.18
C ASP A 73 10.00 15.52 -4.15
N GLY A 74 11.23 16.02 -4.03
CA GLY A 74 11.50 17.14 -3.15
C GLY A 74 10.53 18.33 -3.32
N PRO A 75 10.20 19.04 -2.23
CA PRO A 75 10.73 18.93 -0.87
C PRO A 75 10.04 17.89 0.02
N ASN A 76 8.97 17.24 -0.43
CA ASN A 76 8.20 16.32 0.39
C ASN A 76 8.90 14.98 0.61
N TYR A 77 9.63 14.51 -0.41
CA TYR A 77 10.25 13.18 -0.40
C TYR A 77 9.26 12.12 0.11
N THR A 78 8.17 11.95 -0.65
CA THR A 78 7.03 11.10 -0.30
C THR A 78 7.51 9.72 0.18
N PRO A 79 7.16 9.30 1.40
CA PRO A 79 7.52 7.99 1.89
C PRO A 79 6.97 6.87 1.00
N ARG A 80 7.76 5.84 0.77
CA ARG A 80 7.27 4.60 0.19
C ARG A 80 6.76 3.71 1.30
N ILE A 81 5.46 3.47 1.31
CA ILE A 81 4.80 2.56 2.24
C ILE A 81 4.42 1.28 1.53
N SER A 82 4.63 0.17 2.20
CA SER A 82 4.39 -1.16 1.65
C SER A 82 3.81 -2.08 2.71
N GLY A 83 3.01 -3.04 2.27
CA GLY A 83 2.48 -4.09 3.13
C GLY A 83 2.54 -5.43 2.43
N ILE A 84 2.63 -6.49 3.21
CA ILE A 84 2.54 -7.86 2.73
C ILE A 84 1.69 -8.67 3.70
N MET A 85 0.79 -9.48 3.15
CA MET A 85 0.02 -10.46 3.91
C MET A 85 0.38 -11.86 3.43
N HIS A 86 0.73 -12.74 4.35
CA HIS A 86 1.06 -14.12 4.09
C HIS A 86 -0.01 -15.03 4.70
N ILE A 87 -0.59 -15.91 3.90
CA ILE A 87 -1.63 -16.84 4.32
C ILE A 87 -1.13 -18.27 4.12
N GLU A 88 -1.17 -19.06 5.15
CA GLU A 88 -0.74 -20.47 5.10
C GLU A 88 -1.45 -21.30 6.18
N GLY A 89 -2.09 -22.38 5.75
CA GLY A 89 -2.66 -23.37 6.64
C GLY A 89 -3.71 -22.83 7.63
N GLY A 90 -4.61 -21.97 7.18
CA GLY A 90 -5.63 -21.36 8.03
C GLY A 90 -5.10 -20.29 8.98
N ARG A 91 -3.87 -19.86 8.78
CA ARG A 91 -3.20 -18.79 9.54
C ARG A 91 -2.78 -17.67 8.61
N TYR A 92 -2.56 -16.50 9.16
CA TYR A 92 -2.01 -15.37 8.44
C TYR A 92 -1.09 -14.55 9.34
N ASN A 93 -0.17 -13.87 8.71
CA ASN A 93 0.63 -12.82 9.33
C ASN A 93 0.79 -11.69 8.30
N TYR A 94 1.21 -10.54 8.77
CA TYR A 94 1.47 -9.42 7.87
C TYR A 94 2.62 -8.56 8.39
N ALA A 95 3.20 -7.81 7.48
CA ALA A 95 4.21 -6.83 7.79
C ALA A 95 3.95 -5.54 7.00
N MET A 96 4.42 -4.44 7.55
CA MET A 96 4.38 -3.12 6.91
C MET A 96 5.77 -2.51 6.91
N SER A 97 6.04 -1.70 5.90
CA SER A 97 7.31 -0.99 5.75
C SER A 97 7.08 0.46 5.41
N ILE A 98 7.98 1.30 5.86
CA ILE A 98 8.11 2.69 5.42
C ILE A 98 9.57 3.00 5.12
N LEU A 99 9.80 3.59 3.95
CA LEU A 99 11.08 4.16 3.54
C LEU A 99 10.87 5.67 3.47
N LYS A 100 11.56 6.41 4.30
CA LYS A 100 11.36 7.86 4.41
C LYS A 100 12.65 8.61 4.57
N SER A 101 12.67 9.90 4.23
CA SER A 101 13.82 10.74 4.44
C SER A 101 14.09 10.91 5.94
N ASN A 102 15.36 11.05 6.30
CA ASN A 102 15.73 11.44 7.65
C ASN A 102 15.50 12.95 7.83
N ASN A 103 14.31 13.30 8.30
CA ASN A 103 13.93 14.69 8.58
C ASN A 103 14.13 15.62 7.37
N GLY A 104 13.74 15.16 6.18
CA GLY A 104 13.83 15.92 4.93
C GLY A 104 15.22 15.93 4.27
N ASN A 105 16.20 15.21 4.83
CA ASN A 105 17.49 15.04 4.20
C ASN A 105 17.42 14.07 3.03
N PRO A 106 17.66 14.52 1.77
CA PRO A 106 17.54 13.67 0.59
C PRO A 106 18.62 12.60 0.49
N GLU A 107 19.72 12.71 1.26
CA GLU A 107 20.83 11.76 1.23
C GLU A 107 20.74 10.67 2.31
N ALA A 108 19.69 10.71 3.12
CA ALA A 108 19.54 9.76 4.23
C ALA A 108 18.13 9.15 4.23
N CYS A 109 18.06 7.84 4.02
CA CYS A 109 16.82 7.06 4.06
C CYS A 109 16.71 6.28 5.37
N ASN A 110 15.67 6.53 6.12
CA ASN A 110 15.26 5.73 7.27
C ASN A 110 14.34 4.60 6.80
N ARG A 111 14.61 3.38 7.30
CA ARG A 111 13.92 2.14 6.90
C ARG A 111 13.33 1.48 8.13
N PHE A 112 12.01 1.30 8.16
CA PHE A 112 11.32 0.64 9.25
C PHE A 112 10.45 -0.49 8.70
N THR A 113 10.54 -1.66 9.34
CA THR A 113 9.68 -2.80 9.06
C THR A 113 8.98 -3.21 10.35
N PHE A 114 7.66 -3.34 10.29
CA PHE A 114 6.78 -3.70 11.40
C PHE A 114 6.16 -5.04 11.10
N ALA A 115 6.53 -6.07 11.86
CA ALA A 115 6.03 -7.43 11.65
C ALA A 115 5.01 -7.81 12.71
N TYR A 116 3.87 -8.32 12.25
CA TYR A 116 2.75 -8.77 13.08
C TYR A 116 2.58 -10.28 12.91
N SER A 117 3.29 -11.03 13.76
CA SER A 117 3.39 -12.50 13.65
C SER A 117 2.19 -13.23 14.24
N ASN A 118 1.46 -12.60 15.15
CA ASN A 118 0.29 -13.16 15.81
C ASN A 118 -0.90 -12.21 15.72
N PRO A 119 -1.48 -12.03 14.51
CA PRO A 119 -2.62 -11.13 14.35
C PRO A 119 -3.81 -11.56 15.18
N VAL A 120 -4.60 -10.59 15.62
CA VAL A 120 -5.81 -10.80 16.42
C VAL A 120 -7.03 -10.56 15.55
N ALA A 121 -8.00 -11.47 15.60
CA ALA A 121 -9.26 -11.32 14.87
C ALA A 121 -9.97 -10.01 15.25
N GLY A 122 -10.50 -9.31 14.26
CA GLY A 122 -11.17 -8.02 14.44
C GLY A 122 -10.25 -6.82 14.56
N GLU A 123 -8.93 -7.01 14.48
CA GLU A 123 -7.93 -5.96 14.58
C GLU A 123 -7.06 -5.89 13.33
N GLY A 124 -6.47 -4.73 13.10
CA GLY A 124 -5.49 -4.50 12.06
C GLY A 124 -4.62 -3.30 12.38
N HIS A 125 -3.81 -2.91 11.41
CA HIS A 125 -2.92 -1.76 11.53
C HIS A 125 -3.01 -0.87 10.30
N PHE A 126 -2.80 0.42 10.52
CA PHE A 126 -2.92 1.44 9.50
C PHE A 126 -1.65 2.27 9.43
N ILE A 127 -1.05 2.31 8.24
CA ILE A 127 0.11 3.16 7.93
C ILE A 127 -0.28 4.14 6.81
N HIS A 128 0.28 5.33 6.85
CA HIS A 128 0.05 6.36 5.84
C HIS A 128 1.33 7.15 5.56
N THR A 129 1.35 7.94 4.49
CA THR A 129 2.56 8.63 4.05
C THR A 129 2.90 9.86 4.87
N TYR A 130 1.91 10.68 5.21
CA TYR A 130 2.10 11.97 5.89
C TYR A 130 1.36 12.02 7.21
N MET A 131 1.92 12.71 8.20
CA MET A 131 1.28 12.89 9.51
C MET A 131 0.06 13.79 9.46
N HIS A 132 0.18 14.90 8.76
CA HIS A 132 -0.84 15.95 8.64
C HIS A 132 -0.50 16.84 7.44
N ASP A 133 -1.30 17.85 7.21
CA ASP A 133 -1.03 18.88 6.20
C ASP A 133 0.18 19.73 6.59
N GLY A 134 0.87 20.26 5.59
CA GLY A 134 2.08 21.08 5.80
C GLY A 134 2.80 21.41 4.51
N ASN A 135 3.84 22.25 4.63
CA ASN A 135 4.70 22.61 3.52
C ASN A 135 6.17 22.78 4.00
N PRO A 136 7.04 21.78 3.77
CA PRO A 136 6.73 20.48 3.16
C PRO A 136 5.81 19.61 4.03
N LEU A 137 5.20 18.61 3.43
CA LEU A 137 4.36 17.63 4.12
C LEU A 137 5.22 16.76 5.06
N PRO A 138 4.94 16.72 6.37
CA PRO A 138 5.74 15.90 7.28
C PRO A 138 5.44 14.41 7.10
N SER A 139 6.50 13.61 7.01
CA SER A 139 6.38 12.15 6.88
C SER A 139 5.81 11.50 8.13
N PHE A 140 5.11 10.40 7.94
CA PHE A 140 4.60 9.56 9.03
C PHE A 140 5.72 9.18 10.02
N GLU A 141 5.41 9.23 11.31
CA GLU A 141 6.31 8.86 12.40
C GLU A 141 5.66 7.85 13.35
N GLY A 142 6.48 7.01 13.94
CA GLY A 142 6.05 6.00 14.89
C GLY A 142 5.64 4.69 14.26
N GLU A 143 4.95 3.84 15.02
CA GLU A 143 4.43 2.58 14.53
C GLU A 143 3.07 2.75 13.85
N PRO A 144 2.67 1.82 12.96
CA PRO A 144 1.33 1.81 12.39
C PRO A 144 0.25 1.82 13.46
N LYS A 145 -0.83 2.55 13.20
CA LYS A 145 -1.93 2.72 14.17
C LYS A 145 -2.77 1.46 14.25
N TRP A 146 -3.05 1.01 15.46
CA TRP A 146 -4.04 -0.02 15.70
C TRP A 146 -5.43 0.45 15.23
N VAL A 147 -6.13 -0.41 14.50
CA VAL A 147 -7.48 -0.14 14.00
C VAL A 147 -8.38 -1.35 14.22
N LYS A 148 -9.65 -1.09 14.38
CA LYS A 148 -10.68 -2.11 14.46
C LYS A 148 -11.18 -2.45 13.06
N ILE A 149 -11.31 -3.74 12.76
CA ILE A 149 -11.81 -4.23 11.48
C ILE A 149 -13.15 -4.91 11.74
N GLU A 150 -14.23 -4.34 11.21
CA GLU A 150 -15.60 -4.81 11.41
C GLU A 150 -16.39 -4.86 10.10
N GLY A 151 -17.34 -5.78 10.05
CA GLY A 151 -18.28 -5.93 8.96
C GLY A 151 -17.74 -6.74 7.78
N ASP A 152 -18.62 -6.96 6.81
CA ASP A 152 -18.27 -7.58 5.56
C ASP A 152 -17.47 -6.61 4.66
N ILE A 153 -17.05 -7.08 3.49
CA ILE A 153 -16.21 -6.29 2.58
C ILE A 153 -16.90 -4.99 2.13
N ASP A 154 -18.19 -5.01 1.90
CA ASP A 154 -18.93 -3.83 1.45
C ASP A 154 -19.12 -2.83 2.58
N THR A 155 -19.50 -3.29 3.77
CA THR A 155 -19.64 -2.46 4.96
C THR A 155 -18.31 -1.78 5.32
N PHE A 156 -17.22 -2.55 5.34
CA PHE A 156 -15.89 -2.03 5.64
C PHE A 156 -15.39 -1.09 4.54
N GLY A 157 -15.52 -1.49 3.27
CA GLY A 157 -15.10 -0.67 2.13
C GLY A 157 -15.84 0.65 2.05
N ASP A 158 -17.15 0.66 2.24
CA ASP A 158 -17.98 1.88 2.24
C ASP A 158 -17.57 2.80 3.40
N MET A 159 -17.34 2.24 4.58
CA MET A 159 -16.88 3.00 5.76
C MET A 159 -15.54 3.68 5.47
N VAL A 160 -14.57 2.95 4.95
CA VAL A 160 -13.25 3.50 4.63
C VAL A 160 -13.37 4.58 3.55
N TRP A 161 -14.08 4.30 2.45
CA TRP A 161 -14.27 5.26 1.35
C TRP A 161 -14.92 6.56 1.80
N ASN A 162 -15.94 6.48 2.65
CA ASN A 162 -16.65 7.63 3.18
C ASN A 162 -15.85 8.41 4.24
N SER A 163 -14.86 7.77 4.87
CA SER A 163 -13.97 8.40 5.85
C SER A 163 -12.82 9.20 5.19
N LEU A 164 -12.55 8.94 3.92
CA LEU A 164 -11.52 9.67 3.17
C LEU A 164 -11.97 11.09 2.86
N ASN A 165 -11.03 12.03 2.86
CA ASN A 165 -11.30 13.42 2.47
C ASN A 165 -11.88 13.47 1.05
N ALA A 166 -13.07 14.04 0.91
CA ALA A 166 -13.83 14.03 -0.34
C ALA A 166 -13.09 14.72 -1.50
N ASP A 167 -12.30 15.74 -1.22
CA ASP A 167 -11.56 16.49 -2.24
C ASP A 167 -10.28 15.78 -2.68
N ASN A 168 -9.65 15.03 -1.77
CA ASN A 168 -8.35 14.44 -1.99
C ASN A 168 -8.37 12.95 -2.35
N LYS A 169 -9.43 12.22 -2.02
CA LYS A 169 -9.53 10.79 -2.34
C LYS A 169 -9.49 10.56 -3.85
N VAL A 170 -8.84 9.49 -4.25
CA VAL A 170 -8.67 9.10 -5.66
C VAL A 170 -9.27 7.74 -5.92
N SER A 171 -8.76 6.73 -5.26
CA SER A 171 -9.21 5.33 -5.40
C SER A 171 -9.00 4.58 -4.09
N LEU A 172 -9.77 3.51 -3.91
CA LEU A 172 -9.64 2.56 -2.80
C LEU A 172 -9.76 1.15 -3.36
N PHE A 173 -8.88 0.28 -2.91
CA PHE A 173 -8.96 -1.17 -3.13
C PHE A 173 -9.17 -1.86 -1.79
N VAL A 174 -10.11 -2.79 -1.73
CA VAL A 174 -10.38 -3.64 -0.56
C VAL A 174 -10.39 -5.10 -0.99
N ARG A 175 -9.71 -5.96 -0.23
CA ARG A 175 -9.75 -7.41 -0.44
C ARG A 175 -9.95 -8.13 0.87
N TYR A 176 -10.90 -9.06 0.89
CA TYR A 176 -11.09 -10.04 1.95
C TYR A 176 -10.64 -11.41 1.44
N ILE A 177 -9.78 -12.05 2.18
CA ILE A 177 -9.20 -13.35 1.82
C ILE A 177 -9.61 -14.37 2.87
N ASP A 178 -10.21 -15.48 2.41
CA ASP A 178 -10.49 -16.63 3.27
C ASP A 178 -9.17 -17.31 3.63
N ILE A 179 -8.82 -17.33 4.91
CA ILE A 179 -7.53 -17.87 5.36
C ILE A 179 -7.42 -19.38 5.26
N GLU A 180 -8.52 -20.10 5.19
CA GLU A 180 -8.53 -21.57 5.02
C GLU A 180 -8.36 -21.96 3.53
N THR A 181 -9.01 -21.25 2.62
CA THR A 181 -9.06 -21.60 1.19
C THR A 181 -8.12 -20.79 0.32
N GLY A 182 -7.71 -19.59 0.78
CA GLY A 182 -7.00 -18.60 -0.03
C GLY A 182 -7.87 -17.89 -1.06
N LYS A 183 -9.15 -18.21 -1.16
CA LYS A 183 -10.10 -17.53 -2.04
C LYS A 183 -10.32 -16.11 -1.54
N TYR A 184 -10.55 -15.19 -2.48
CA TYR A 184 -10.75 -13.79 -2.12
C TYR A 184 -11.89 -13.15 -2.90
N GLU A 185 -12.40 -12.09 -2.34
CA GLU A 185 -13.26 -11.11 -3.02
C GLU A 185 -12.64 -9.72 -2.86
N SER A 186 -12.85 -8.89 -3.87
CA SER A 186 -12.25 -7.54 -3.94
C SER A 186 -13.29 -6.51 -4.33
N ARG A 187 -13.03 -5.25 -3.92
CA ARG A 187 -13.81 -4.08 -4.34
C ARG A 187 -12.86 -2.97 -4.76
N ILE A 188 -13.22 -2.27 -5.80
CA ILE A 188 -12.50 -1.07 -6.27
C ILE A 188 -13.48 0.11 -6.24
N TYR A 189 -13.07 1.17 -5.60
CA TYR A 189 -13.76 2.46 -5.56
C TYR A 189 -12.92 3.47 -6.31
N ASN A 190 -13.47 4.12 -7.30
CA ASN A 190 -12.79 5.19 -8.04
C ASN A 190 -13.63 6.47 -7.96
N LYS A 191 -12.98 7.60 -7.70
CA LYS A 191 -13.65 8.91 -7.75
C LYS A 191 -13.99 9.31 -9.19
N ASN A 192 -13.06 9.02 -10.10
CA ASN A 192 -13.26 9.23 -11.53
C ASN A 192 -13.81 7.94 -12.14
N VAL A 193 -14.95 8.03 -12.80
CA VAL A 193 -15.65 6.91 -13.46
C VAL A 193 -16.21 7.35 -14.82
#